data_506ccf5d71e7ebaecc9f60aa27ccfee3
#
_entry.id   506ccf5d71e7ebaecc9f60aa27ccfee3
#
_cell.length_a   1.000
_cell.length_b   1.000
_cell.length_c   1.000
_cell.angle_alpha   90.00
_cell.angle_beta   90.00
_cell.angle_gamma   90.00
#
_symmetry.space_group_name_H-M   'P 1'
#
loop_
_entity.id
_entity.type
_entity.pdbx_description
1 polymer ?
#
loop_
_entity_poly.entity_id
_entity_poly.type
_entity_poly.pdbx_seq_one_letter_code
_entity_poly.pdbx_strand_id
1 'polypeptide(L)'
;MFTRRCKRYIRNMRSRSVYLGLAFSMLLACGPTRAADLASIGAKIYPSPSEPAIENGSIVVHDGHIVAVGPSSTVKIPRDARVIDCKGLVVTAGFWNSHVHILLPGLLHAEKLSSPQLTSRLQEMLTRWGFTTVFDIASVLNNTTLIRRRIESGEVQGPRILTVGEPFWTKGGTPIYVKGFLEANHIDIPDVESQAQGIARVRQQIRDGADGIKIFAGSVEQDSVLIMPLDLAKAIVAEAHREGKPVFAHPSNLEGIEVALESGVDILAHTTAGVGPWSPALVERLKAAHVALIPTLTLWHVESKNEPTAEFEKGMNAVVLPQLRAYSEAGGQILFGTDVGYIEQLDTAEEFQWMSRAGMSFQRILAALTTNPAQRFGYAARRGRIAPGMDGDLVVLSADPAQDATAFSRVRYTIMDGKVIYADK
;
A
#
# COMPACT_ATOMS: atom_id res chain seq x y z
N MET A 1 50.85 -30.09 42.14
CA MET A 1 52.04 -30.90 42.23
C MET A 1 52.78 -30.81 40.92
N PHE A 2 53.97 -30.20 41.00
CA PHE A 2 55.15 -30.29 40.11
C PHE A 2 55.00 -30.06 38.59
N THR A 3 55.46 -28.95 38.10
CA THR A 3 56.82 -28.33 37.84
C THR A 3 57.52 -28.74 36.57
N ARG A 4 57.82 -27.70 35.74
CA ARG A 4 59.15 -27.38 35.19
C ARG A 4 59.75 -28.35 34.14
N ARG A 5 60.30 -27.96 33.03
CA ARG A 5 61.40 -27.07 32.59
C ARG A 5 61.65 -27.37 31.09
N CYS A 6 61.86 -26.48 30.26
CA CYS A 6 62.96 -25.56 29.92
C CYS A 6 64.02 -26.15 28.95
N LYS A 7 64.31 -25.31 27.95
CA LYS A 7 65.61 -25.07 27.26
C LYS A 7 65.84 -25.65 25.86
N ARG A 8 65.85 -24.70 24.92
CA ARG A 8 66.99 -24.33 24.04
C ARG A 8 67.67 -25.41 23.25
N TYR A 9 67.66 -25.25 21.92
CA TYR A 9 68.91 -25.30 21.10
C TYR A 9 68.79 -24.40 19.85
N ILE A 10 69.70 -23.48 19.75
CA ILE A 10 70.06 -22.64 18.59
C ILE A 10 71.08 -23.39 17.75
N ARG A 11 70.98 -23.43 16.45
CA ARG A 11 72.10 -23.09 15.51
C ARG A 11 71.82 -23.37 14.04
N ASN A 12 72.04 -22.31 13.28
CA ASN A 12 72.70 -22.14 12.00
C ASN A 12 72.05 -22.55 10.68
N MET A 13 71.66 -21.49 9.98
CA MET A 13 72.17 -21.03 8.66
C MET A 13 72.12 -22.00 7.49
N ARG A 14 71.33 -21.66 6.49
CA ARG A 14 71.88 -21.30 5.15
C ARG A 14 70.79 -20.70 4.27
N SER A 15 71.17 -19.61 3.66
CA SER A 15 70.44 -18.81 2.68
C SER A 15 69.91 -19.64 1.50
N ARG A 16 68.64 -19.48 1.13
CA ARG A 16 68.16 -19.60 -0.25
C ARG A 16 67.17 -18.48 -0.50
N SER A 17 67.58 -17.56 -1.35
CA SER A 17 66.73 -16.51 -1.90
C SER A 17 65.57 -17.14 -2.67
N VAL A 18 64.35 -16.93 -2.21
CA VAL A 18 63.12 -17.23 -2.97
C VAL A 18 62.46 -15.88 -3.26
N TYR A 19 62.42 -15.53 -4.54
CA TYR A 19 61.67 -14.38 -5.05
C TYR A 19 60.18 -14.56 -4.73
N LEU A 20 59.69 -13.77 -3.79
CA LEU A 20 58.23 -13.69 -3.49
C LEU A 20 57.66 -12.67 -4.45
N GLY A 21 57.03 -13.15 -5.53
CA GLY A 21 56.22 -12.35 -6.42
C GLY A 21 54.98 -11.84 -5.66
N LEU A 22 54.93 -10.55 -5.36
CA LEU A 22 53.73 -9.87 -4.87
C LEU A 22 52.71 -9.83 -6.01
N ALA A 23 51.77 -10.79 -6.00
CA ALA A 23 50.55 -10.66 -6.76
C ALA A 23 49.66 -9.62 -6.04
N PHE A 24 49.67 -8.40 -6.56
CA PHE A 24 48.76 -7.34 -6.15
C PHE A 24 47.36 -7.68 -6.69
N SER A 25 46.57 -8.41 -5.92
CA SER A 25 45.17 -8.60 -6.21
C SER A 25 44.49 -7.25 -6.07
N MET A 26 44.24 -6.55 -7.20
CA MET A 26 43.28 -5.46 -7.27
C MET A 26 41.91 -6.01 -6.92
N LEU A 27 41.50 -5.93 -5.66
CA LEU A 27 40.13 -5.92 -5.27
C LEU A 27 39.48 -4.67 -5.90
N LEU A 28 38.84 -4.86 -7.05
CA LEU A 28 37.85 -3.91 -7.54
C LEU A 28 36.79 -3.81 -6.44
N ALA A 29 36.92 -2.82 -5.58
CA ALA A 29 35.85 -2.36 -4.72
C ALA A 29 34.73 -1.88 -5.66
N CYS A 30 33.74 -2.75 -5.90
CA CYS A 30 32.47 -2.33 -6.48
C CYS A 30 31.84 -1.42 -5.41
N GLY A 31 32.15 -0.14 -5.47
CA GLY A 31 31.45 0.88 -4.68
C GLY A 31 29.98 0.81 -5.04
N PRO A 32 29.06 1.18 -4.12
CA PRO A 32 27.66 1.25 -4.45
C PRO A 32 27.52 2.10 -5.71
N THR A 33 26.97 1.52 -6.77
CA THR A 33 26.63 2.26 -7.98
C THR A 33 25.64 3.34 -7.57
N ARG A 34 26.12 4.58 -7.52
CA ARG A 34 25.30 5.74 -7.24
C ARG A 34 24.13 5.72 -8.22
N ALA A 35 22.90 5.77 -7.70
CA ALA A 35 21.73 5.79 -8.56
C ALA A 35 21.85 7.04 -9.45
N ALA A 36 21.76 6.85 -10.78
CA ALA A 36 21.79 7.98 -11.70
C ALA A 36 20.63 8.93 -11.36
N ASP A 37 20.90 10.23 -11.35
CA ASP A 37 19.86 11.23 -11.17
C ASP A 37 18.75 11.06 -12.20
N LEU A 38 17.50 11.31 -11.80
CA LEU A 38 16.35 11.31 -12.70
C LEU A 38 15.80 12.72 -12.82
N ALA A 39 15.50 13.14 -14.04
CA ALA A 39 14.78 14.39 -14.28
C ALA A 39 13.54 14.13 -15.16
N SER A 40 12.37 14.60 -14.74
CA SER A 40 11.21 14.75 -15.61
C SER A 40 11.12 16.21 -16.06
N ILE A 41 10.87 16.42 -17.37
CA ILE A 41 10.86 17.77 -17.94
C ILE A 41 9.58 18.03 -18.75
N GLY A 42 9.09 19.27 -18.72
CA GLY A 42 7.99 19.72 -19.58
C GLY A 42 6.59 19.28 -19.15
N ALA A 43 6.44 18.71 -17.97
CA ALA A 43 5.17 18.19 -17.48
C ALA A 43 4.23 19.30 -16.97
N LYS A 44 2.93 18.99 -16.95
CA LYS A 44 2.01 19.61 -16.01
C LYS A 44 2.16 18.87 -14.66
N ILE A 45 2.56 19.57 -13.61
CA ILE A 45 2.82 18.99 -12.29
C ILE A 45 1.74 19.41 -11.31
N TYR A 46 1.12 18.46 -10.62
CA TYR A 46 0.30 18.70 -9.44
C TYR A 46 1.14 18.40 -8.18
N PRO A 47 1.72 19.42 -7.52
CA PRO A 47 2.62 19.20 -6.38
C PRO A 47 1.90 18.56 -5.19
N SER A 48 0.65 18.96 -4.96
CA SER A 48 -0.25 18.40 -3.95
C SER A 48 -1.72 18.68 -4.34
N PRO A 49 -2.71 18.08 -3.67
CA PRO A 49 -4.12 18.36 -3.91
C PRO A 49 -4.53 19.82 -3.69
N SER A 50 -3.81 20.56 -2.84
CA SER A 50 -4.15 21.93 -2.42
C SER A 50 -3.31 23.01 -3.11
N GLU A 51 -2.26 22.63 -3.82
CA GLU A 51 -1.38 23.58 -4.49
C GLU A 51 -1.76 23.73 -5.98
N PRO A 52 -1.56 24.94 -6.56
CA PRO A 52 -1.80 25.15 -7.98
C PRO A 52 -0.85 24.29 -8.83
N ALA A 53 -1.33 23.86 -9.99
CA ALA A 53 -0.51 23.13 -10.95
C ALA A 53 0.66 24.00 -11.45
N ILE A 54 1.79 23.37 -11.69
CA ILE A 54 2.94 23.98 -12.38
C ILE A 54 2.86 23.54 -13.84
N GLU A 55 2.53 24.48 -14.72
CA GLU A 55 2.54 24.25 -16.16
C GLU A 55 3.98 24.22 -16.69
N ASN A 56 4.29 23.31 -17.62
CA ASN A 56 5.63 23.14 -18.19
C ASN A 56 6.71 23.07 -17.09
N GLY A 57 6.49 22.18 -16.11
CA GLY A 57 7.35 22.01 -14.96
C GLY A 57 8.41 20.93 -15.16
N SER A 58 9.43 20.98 -14.30
CA SER A 58 10.47 19.96 -14.19
C SER A 58 10.68 19.55 -12.74
N ILE A 59 11.05 18.27 -12.56
CA ILE A 59 11.40 17.68 -11.26
C ILE A 59 12.78 17.03 -11.42
N VAL A 60 13.65 17.22 -10.42
CA VAL A 60 14.93 16.51 -10.31
C VAL A 60 14.94 15.66 -9.06
N VAL A 61 15.26 14.39 -9.22
CA VAL A 61 15.44 13.42 -8.13
C VAL A 61 16.91 13.02 -8.08
N HIS A 62 17.51 13.13 -6.90
CA HIS A 62 18.88 12.77 -6.61
C HIS A 62 18.92 11.84 -5.40
N ASP A 63 19.64 10.72 -5.49
CA ASP A 63 19.74 9.73 -4.41
C ASP A 63 18.37 9.33 -3.81
N GLY A 64 17.35 9.19 -4.68
CA GLY A 64 16.00 8.80 -4.28
C GLY A 64 15.12 9.92 -3.75
N HIS A 65 15.62 11.16 -3.63
CA HIS A 65 14.87 12.30 -3.09
C HIS A 65 14.68 13.41 -4.13
N ILE A 66 13.54 14.06 -4.07
CA ILE A 66 13.28 15.27 -4.87
C ILE A 66 14.19 16.39 -4.36
N VAL A 67 15.05 16.91 -5.23
CA VAL A 67 15.96 18.01 -4.90
C VAL A 67 15.51 19.33 -5.53
N ALA A 68 14.73 19.28 -6.61
CA ALA A 68 14.17 20.48 -7.24
C ALA A 68 12.83 20.17 -7.91
N VAL A 69 11.91 21.11 -7.84
CA VAL A 69 10.64 21.14 -8.59
C VAL A 69 10.28 22.60 -8.89
N GLY A 70 9.76 22.87 -10.08
CA GLY A 70 9.34 24.20 -10.50
C GLY A 70 9.18 24.32 -12.01
N PRO A 71 8.92 25.54 -12.53
CA PRO A 71 8.92 25.79 -13.98
C PRO A 71 10.23 25.35 -14.63
N SER A 72 10.16 24.70 -15.80
CA SER A 72 11.34 24.18 -16.50
C SER A 72 12.39 25.25 -16.82
N SER A 73 12.00 26.52 -16.90
CA SER A 73 12.92 27.66 -17.10
C SER A 73 13.80 27.93 -15.87
N THR A 74 13.43 27.45 -14.69
CA THR A 74 14.14 27.74 -13.42
C THR A 74 14.84 26.52 -12.83
N VAL A 75 14.41 25.31 -13.19
CA VAL A 75 14.99 24.06 -12.68
C VAL A 75 16.22 23.69 -13.50
N LYS A 76 17.38 23.58 -12.86
CA LYS A 76 18.63 23.13 -13.50
C LYS A 76 18.65 21.60 -13.53
N ILE A 77 18.76 21.04 -14.72
CA ILE A 77 18.88 19.60 -14.94
C ILE A 77 20.37 19.20 -14.91
N PRO A 78 20.80 18.26 -14.05
CA PRO A 78 22.16 17.73 -14.08
C PRO A 78 22.48 17.08 -15.46
N ARG A 79 23.74 17.25 -15.90
CA ARG A 79 24.14 16.78 -17.25
C ARG A 79 24.12 15.27 -17.42
N ASP A 80 24.32 14.54 -16.33
CA ASP A 80 24.35 13.10 -16.23
C ASP A 80 23.02 12.47 -15.78
N ALA A 81 21.98 13.29 -15.55
CA ALA A 81 20.67 12.79 -15.20
C ALA A 81 20.00 12.02 -16.35
N ARG A 82 19.35 10.93 -16.02
CA ARG A 82 18.41 10.28 -16.93
C ARG A 82 17.19 11.18 -17.10
N VAL A 83 16.96 11.68 -18.30
CA VAL A 83 15.85 12.57 -18.59
C VAL A 83 14.65 11.78 -19.13
N ILE A 84 13.47 12.03 -18.56
CA ILE A 84 12.16 11.62 -19.10
C ILE A 84 11.47 12.88 -19.65
N ASP A 85 11.23 12.91 -20.96
CA ASP A 85 10.40 13.95 -21.57
C ASP A 85 8.94 13.69 -21.22
N CYS A 86 8.36 14.58 -20.44
CA CYS A 86 6.98 14.55 -20.00
C CYS A 86 6.11 15.64 -20.62
N LYS A 87 6.53 16.19 -21.77
CA LYS A 87 5.75 17.18 -22.50
C LYS A 87 4.37 16.63 -22.88
N GLY A 88 3.32 17.34 -22.48
CA GLY A 88 1.93 16.91 -22.69
C GLY A 88 1.45 15.83 -21.70
N LEU A 89 2.29 15.44 -20.76
CA LEU A 89 1.97 14.49 -19.68
C LEU A 89 1.74 15.22 -18.36
N VAL A 90 1.11 14.53 -17.42
CA VAL A 90 0.83 15.03 -16.08
C VAL A 90 1.64 14.25 -15.06
N VAL A 91 2.23 14.95 -14.07
CA VAL A 91 2.98 14.31 -12.99
C VAL A 91 2.34 14.63 -11.64
N THR A 92 2.16 13.59 -10.84
CA THR A 92 1.70 13.65 -9.43
C THR A 92 2.67 12.92 -8.53
N ALA A 93 2.51 13.05 -7.21
CA ALA A 93 3.16 12.17 -6.25
C ALA A 93 2.73 10.72 -6.45
N GLY A 94 3.57 9.76 -6.03
CA GLY A 94 3.30 8.34 -6.08
C GLY A 94 1.99 7.97 -5.40
N PHE A 95 1.21 7.10 -6.04
CA PHE A 95 -0.10 6.69 -5.54
C PHE A 95 0.02 5.64 -4.44
N TRP A 96 -0.94 5.67 -3.54
CA TRP A 96 -1.20 4.66 -2.54
C TRP A 96 -2.46 3.88 -2.88
N ASN A 97 -2.40 2.55 -2.71
CA ASN A 97 -3.59 1.72 -2.61
C ASN A 97 -3.66 1.18 -1.17
N SER A 98 -4.60 1.69 -0.40
CA SER A 98 -4.72 1.40 1.02
C SER A 98 -5.53 0.13 1.31
N HIS A 99 -5.95 -0.60 0.26
CA HIS A 99 -6.70 -1.84 0.37
C HIS A 99 -6.40 -2.77 -0.80
N VAL A 100 -5.44 -3.65 -0.59
CA VAL A 100 -5.13 -4.76 -1.50
C VAL A 100 -5.03 -6.06 -0.71
N HIS A 101 -5.05 -7.19 -1.41
CA HIS A 101 -4.77 -8.51 -0.87
C HIS A 101 -3.72 -9.21 -1.72
N ILE A 102 -2.57 -9.56 -1.16
CA ILE A 102 -1.51 -10.28 -1.89
C ILE A 102 -1.84 -11.78 -1.88
N LEU A 103 -2.99 -12.11 -2.46
CA LEU A 103 -3.59 -13.44 -2.49
C LEU A 103 -3.84 -13.99 -3.90
N LEU A 104 -3.61 -13.21 -4.97
CA LEU A 104 -3.77 -13.73 -6.32
C LEU A 104 -2.93 -15.01 -6.50
N PRO A 105 -3.43 -16.04 -7.17
CA PRO A 105 -2.74 -17.32 -7.31
C PRO A 105 -1.30 -17.22 -7.82
N GLY A 106 -1.02 -16.21 -8.64
CA GLY A 106 0.33 -15.93 -9.16
C GLY A 106 1.27 -15.26 -8.15
N LEU A 107 0.81 -14.88 -6.95
CA LEU A 107 1.61 -14.24 -5.89
C LEU A 107 1.71 -15.09 -4.62
N LEU A 108 0.81 -16.07 -4.45
CA LEU A 108 0.99 -17.10 -3.42
C LEU A 108 2.26 -17.90 -3.72
N HIS A 109 2.93 -18.37 -2.69
CA HIS A 109 4.18 -19.13 -2.81
C HIS A 109 5.31 -18.34 -3.49
N ALA A 110 5.50 -17.08 -3.08
CA ALA A 110 6.52 -16.20 -3.64
C ALA A 110 7.96 -16.78 -3.54
N GLU A 111 8.19 -17.75 -2.64
CA GLU A 111 9.45 -18.48 -2.53
C GLU A 111 9.78 -19.34 -3.77
N LYS A 112 8.76 -19.70 -4.56
CA LYS A 112 8.90 -20.49 -5.81
C LYS A 112 9.06 -19.63 -7.06
N LEU A 113 8.81 -18.32 -6.96
CA LEU A 113 8.84 -17.40 -8.09
C LEU A 113 10.24 -16.84 -8.31
N SER A 114 10.72 -16.89 -9.54
CA SER A 114 11.93 -16.16 -9.93
C SER A 114 11.70 -14.64 -9.85
N SER A 115 12.77 -13.86 -9.73
CA SER A 115 12.69 -12.40 -9.63
C SER A 115 11.95 -11.75 -10.81
N PRO A 116 12.16 -12.16 -12.07
CA PRO A 116 11.39 -11.65 -13.20
C PRO A 116 9.89 -12.00 -13.13
N GLN A 117 9.55 -13.22 -12.71
CA GLN A 117 8.16 -13.63 -12.57
C GLN A 117 7.44 -12.81 -11.50
N LEU A 118 8.04 -12.67 -10.32
CA LEU A 118 7.46 -11.90 -9.24
C LEU A 118 7.36 -10.42 -9.61
N THR A 119 8.39 -9.84 -10.22
CA THR A 119 8.35 -8.47 -10.76
C THR A 119 7.18 -8.27 -11.72
N SER A 120 7.00 -9.19 -12.68
CA SER A 120 5.91 -9.11 -13.67
C SER A 120 4.53 -9.14 -12.99
N ARG A 121 4.33 -10.03 -12.01
CA ARG A 121 3.06 -10.12 -11.27
C ARG A 121 2.76 -8.87 -10.46
N LEU A 122 3.77 -8.32 -9.77
CA LEU A 122 3.63 -7.07 -9.02
C LEU A 122 3.40 -5.87 -9.95
N GLN A 123 3.99 -5.87 -11.15
CA GLN A 123 3.71 -4.84 -12.15
C GLN A 123 2.27 -4.92 -12.64
N GLU A 124 1.80 -6.10 -12.99
CA GLU A 124 0.44 -6.31 -13.49
C GLU A 124 -0.62 -5.88 -12.47
N MET A 125 -0.43 -6.30 -11.21
CA MET A 125 -1.38 -6.03 -10.14
C MET A 125 -1.30 -4.60 -9.59
N LEU A 126 -0.10 -4.02 -9.47
CA LEU A 126 0.12 -2.84 -8.64
C LEU A 126 0.82 -1.69 -9.36
N THR A 127 2.07 -1.87 -9.82
CA THR A 127 2.87 -0.71 -10.25
C THR A 127 2.45 -0.16 -11.60
N ARG A 128 1.80 -0.95 -12.43
CA ARG A 128 1.15 -0.49 -13.68
C ARG A 128 0.09 0.59 -13.43
N TRP A 129 -0.51 0.60 -12.24
CA TRP A 129 -1.60 1.51 -11.86
C TRP A 129 -1.10 2.72 -11.04
N GLY A 130 0.24 2.93 -11.00
CA GLY A 130 0.82 4.08 -10.32
C GLY A 130 1.09 3.88 -8.83
N PHE A 131 0.81 2.70 -8.29
CA PHE A 131 1.01 2.45 -6.87
C PHE A 131 2.49 2.30 -6.54
N THR A 132 3.04 3.28 -5.81
CA THR A 132 4.37 3.25 -5.22
C THR A 132 4.36 2.69 -3.81
N THR A 133 3.20 2.71 -3.16
CA THR A 133 2.98 2.13 -1.83
C THR A 133 1.60 1.47 -1.78
N VAL A 134 1.52 0.30 -1.16
CA VAL A 134 0.27 -0.41 -0.94
C VAL A 134 0.14 -0.85 0.51
N PHE A 135 -1.10 -0.95 1.00
CA PHE A 135 -1.41 -1.61 2.26
C PHE A 135 -2.20 -2.90 1.97
N ASP A 136 -1.57 -4.02 2.23
CA ASP A 136 -2.15 -5.36 2.15
C ASP A 136 -2.90 -5.63 3.47
N ILE A 137 -4.25 -5.65 3.42
CA ILE A 137 -5.06 -5.66 4.63
C ILE A 137 -5.77 -6.98 4.93
N ALA A 138 -5.39 -8.05 4.28
CA ALA A 138 -5.61 -9.44 4.70
C ALA A 138 -4.91 -10.39 3.73
N SER A 139 -3.84 -11.02 4.15
CA SER A 139 -3.07 -11.98 3.35
C SER A 139 -2.28 -12.92 4.26
N VAL A 140 -1.44 -13.76 3.68
CA VAL A 140 -0.53 -14.62 4.43
C VAL A 140 0.73 -13.83 4.78
N LEU A 141 0.91 -13.48 6.04
CA LEU A 141 1.96 -12.57 6.54
C LEU A 141 3.37 -13.00 6.07
N ASN A 142 3.68 -14.27 6.21
CA ASN A 142 5.00 -14.79 5.83
C ASN A 142 5.29 -14.64 4.35
N ASN A 143 4.28 -14.85 3.49
CA ASN A 143 4.41 -14.66 2.04
C ASN A 143 4.59 -13.19 1.69
N THR A 144 3.74 -12.30 2.24
CA THR A 144 3.82 -10.86 1.98
C THR A 144 5.13 -10.25 2.49
N THR A 145 5.59 -10.63 3.69
CA THR A 145 6.87 -10.16 4.23
C THR A 145 8.07 -10.70 3.44
N LEU A 146 7.97 -11.91 2.87
CA LEU A 146 8.98 -12.42 1.95
C LEU A 146 9.06 -11.57 0.67
N ILE A 147 7.91 -11.27 0.03
CA ILE A 147 7.86 -10.39 -1.14
C ILE A 147 8.47 -9.02 -0.81
N ARG A 148 8.07 -8.42 0.32
CA ARG A 148 8.60 -7.14 0.79
C ARG A 148 10.13 -7.16 0.90
N ARG A 149 10.71 -8.17 1.55
CA ARG A 149 12.18 -8.32 1.66
C ARG A 149 12.88 -8.43 0.30
N ARG A 150 12.28 -9.14 -0.66
CA ARG A 150 12.82 -9.28 -2.02
C ARG A 150 12.79 -7.95 -2.78
N ILE A 151 11.78 -7.11 -2.53
CA ILE A 151 11.72 -5.75 -3.09
C ILE A 151 12.75 -4.84 -2.41
N GLU A 152 12.83 -4.84 -1.08
CA GLU A 152 13.74 -4.00 -0.29
C GLU A 152 15.21 -4.32 -0.57
N SER A 153 15.54 -5.58 -0.85
CA SER A 153 16.90 -5.99 -1.27
C SER A 153 17.25 -5.57 -2.71
N GLY A 154 16.27 -5.10 -3.49
CA GLY A 154 16.45 -4.78 -4.91
C GLY A 154 16.45 -6.00 -5.84
N GLU A 155 16.17 -7.19 -5.34
CA GLU A 155 16.06 -8.42 -6.13
C GLU A 155 14.83 -8.37 -7.06
N VAL A 156 13.75 -7.76 -6.61
CA VAL A 156 12.47 -7.67 -7.29
C VAL A 156 12.05 -6.21 -7.39
N GLN A 157 11.47 -5.81 -8.52
CA GLN A 157 10.84 -4.50 -8.66
C GLN A 157 9.37 -4.59 -8.23
N GLY A 158 8.96 -3.70 -7.36
CA GLY A 158 7.59 -3.62 -6.84
C GLY A 158 7.39 -2.36 -6.00
N PRO A 159 6.16 -2.12 -5.50
CA PRO A 159 5.88 -1.01 -4.61
C PRO A 159 6.39 -1.29 -3.19
N ARG A 160 6.39 -0.28 -2.33
CA ARG A 160 6.49 -0.53 -0.88
C ARG A 160 5.22 -1.23 -0.40
N ILE A 161 5.38 -2.27 0.38
CA ILE A 161 4.27 -3.06 0.91
C ILE A 161 4.22 -2.89 2.42
N LEU A 162 3.10 -2.33 2.93
CA LEU A 162 2.66 -2.45 4.30
C LEU A 162 1.66 -3.60 4.39
N THR A 163 1.60 -4.31 5.50
CA THR A 163 0.68 -5.45 5.63
C THR A 163 0.13 -5.58 7.05
N VAL A 164 -1.09 -6.07 7.15
CA VAL A 164 -1.66 -6.51 8.43
C VAL A 164 -1.42 -8.01 8.67
N GLY A 165 -1.11 -8.79 7.62
CA GLY A 165 -1.10 -10.25 7.68
C GLY A 165 -2.50 -10.85 7.68
N GLU A 166 -2.71 -11.93 8.43
CA GLU A 166 -3.99 -12.61 8.53
C GLU A 166 -5.01 -11.78 9.34
N PRO A 167 -6.25 -11.67 8.87
CA PRO A 167 -7.29 -10.93 9.57
C PRO A 167 -7.76 -11.64 10.84
N PHE A 168 -8.43 -10.89 11.72
CA PHE A 168 -9.02 -11.37 12.96
C PHE A 168 -10.53 -11.47 12.79
N TRP A 169 -11.08 -12.63 13.00
CA TRP A 169 -12.50 -12.88 13.14
C TRP A 169 -12.80 -13.64 14.44
N THR A 170 -14.02 -13.49 14.93
CA THR A 170 -14.47 -14.20 16.14
C THR A 170 -14.75 -15.67 15.82
N LYS A 171 -14.99 -16.48 16.83
CA LYS A 171 -15.32 -17.90 16.69
C LYS A 171 -16.47 -18.12 15.71
N GLY A 172 -16.23 -18.97 14.71
CA GLY A 172 -17.16 -19.26 13.60
C GLY A 172 -17.28 -18.12 12.59
N GLY A 173 -16.56 -17.01 12.77
CA GLY A 173 -16.70 -15.80 11.97
C GLY A 173 -15.83 -15.75 10.71
N THR A 174 -15.31 -16.86 10.24
CA THR A 174 -14.67 -16.89 8.90
C THR A 174 -15.73 -16.59 7.84
N PRO A 175 -15.63 -15.47 7.09
CA PRO A 175 -16.65 -15.08 6.13
C PRO A 175 -16.89 -16.17 5.08
N ILE A 176 -18.15 -16.39 4.71
CA ILE A 176 -18.53 -17.50 3.82
C ILE A 176 -17.81 -17.45 2.47
N TYR A 177 -17.55 -16.25 1.95
CA TYR A 177 -16.94 -16.04 0.64
C TYR A 177 -15.43 -16.32 0.61
N VAL A 178 -14.74 -16.43 1.76
CA VAL A 178 -13.31 -16.79 1.82
C VAL A 178 -13.07 -18.25 2.18
N LYS A 179 -14.06 -18.97 2.73
CA LYS A 179 -13.90 -20.38 3.18
C LYS A 179 -13.32 -21.26 2.10
N GLY A 180 -13.92 -21.26 0.89
CA GLY A 180 -13.47 -22.08 -0.23
C GLY A 180 -12.05 -21.75 -0.70
N PHE A 181 -11.66 -20.48 -0.66
CA PHE A 181 -10.30 -20.06 -1.00
C PHE A 181 -9.28 -20.56 0.03
N LEU A 182 -9.59 -20.44 1.32
CA LEU A 182 -8.71 -20.92 2.40
C LEU A 182 -8.50 -22.44 2.32
N GLU A 183 -9.59 -23.18 2.13
CA GLU A 183 -9.55 -24.65 1.97
C GLU A 183 -8.72 -25.06 0.74
N ALA A 184 -8.98 -24.46 -0.41
CA ALA A 184 -8.29 -24.79 -1.66
C ALA A 184 -6.80 -24.52 -1.62
N ASN A 185 -6.36 -23.53 -0.83
CA ASN A 185 -4.96 -23.14 -0.69
C ASN A 185 -4.29 -23.66 0.61
N HIS A 186 -4.99 -24.48 1.40
CA HIS A 186 -4.51 -25.01 2.69
C HIS A 186 -4.04 -23.91 3.66
N ILE A 187 -4.76 -22.78 3.68
CA ILE A 187 -4.47 -21.66 4.57
C ILE A 187 -5.34 -21.81 5.82
N ASP A 188 -4.71 -21.97 6.96
CA ASP A 188 -5.36 -22.01 8.26
C ASP A 188 -5.20 -20.68 8.98
N ILE A 189 -6.34 -20.02 9.26
CA ILE A 189 -6.38 -18.77 10.03
C ILE A 189 -7.29 -19.04 11.23
N PRO A 190 -6.71 -19.16 12.43
CA PRO A 190 -7.49 -19.53 13.61
C PRO A 190 -8.47 -18.42 14.03
N ASP A 191 -9.65 -18.84 14.46
CA ASP A 191 -10.61 -17.99 15.13
C ASP A 191 -10.03 -17.37 16.41
N VAL A 192 -10.54 -16.22 16.81
CA VAL A 192 -10.22 -15.58 18.08
C VAL A 192 -11.40 -15.72 19.03
N GLU A 193 -11.21 -16.53 20.06
CA GLU A 193 -12.29 -16.90 20.99
C GLU A 193 -12.26 -16.12 22.32
N SER A 194 -11.17 -15.41 22.60
CA SER A 194 -11.03 -14.64 23.84
C SER A 194 -10.14 -13.42 23.68
N GLN A 195 -10.31 -12.44 24.57
CA GLN A 195 -9.46 -11.25 24.63
C GLN A 195 -7.98 -11.61 24.77
N ALA A 196 -7.65 -12.60 25.61
CA ALA A 196 -6.27 -13.03 25.82
C ALA A 196 -5.63 -13.59 24.54
N GLN A 197 -6.38 -14.39 23.76
CA GLN A 197 -5.93 -14.88 22.46
C GLN A 197 -5.76 -13.72 21.46
N GLY A 198 -6.72 -12.79 21.41
CA GLY A 198 -6.66 -11.62 20.53
C GLY A 198 -5.41 -10.79 20.81
N ILE A 199 -5.16 -10.45 22.07
CA ILE A 199 -3.96 -9.72 22.50
C ILE A 199 -2.67 -10.46 22.14
N ALA A 200 -2.60 -11.76 22.43
CA ALA A 200 -1.42 -12.57 22.15
C ALA A 200 -1.12 -12.61 20.63
N ARG A 201 -2.17 -12.77 19.81
CA ARG A 201 -2.05 -12.82 18.34
C ARG A 201 -1.65 -11.45 17.76
N VAL A 202 -2.20 -10.33 18.25
CA VAL A 202 -1.77 -8.98 17.86
C VAL A 202 -0.27 -8.80 18.08
N ARG A 203 0.22 -9.11 19.28
CA ARG A 203 1.65 -9.04 19.63
C ARG A 203 2.51 -9.91 18.71
N GLN A 204 2.05 -11.14 18.43
CA GLN A 204 2.79 -12.06 17.56
C GLN A 204 2.88 -11.52 16.13
N GLN A 205 1.74 -11.12 15.56
CA GLN A 205 1.65 -10.65 14.19
C GLN A 205 2.51 -9.40 13.96
N ILE A 206 2.52 -8.46 14.93
CA ILE A 206 3.37 -7.26 14.88
C ILE A 206 4.86 -7.65 14.98
N ARG A 207 5.24 -8.57 15.88
CA ARG A 207 6.63 -9.07 15.95
C ARG A 207 7.08 -9.73 14.65
N ASP A 208 6.17 -10.41 13.96
CA ASP A 208 6.44 -11.07 12.67
C ASP A 208 6.45 -10.11 11.48
N GLY A 209 6.22 -8.82 11.75
CA GLY A 209 6.41 -7.74 10.78
C GLY A 209 5.14 -7.12 10.21
N ALA A 210 3.97 -7.32 10.85
CA ALA A 210 2.75 -6.61 10.47
C ALA A 210 2.84 -5.12 10.82
N ASP A 211 2.30 -4.28 9.94
CA ASP A 211 2.27 -2.81 10.03
C ASP A 211 0.93 -2.29 10.57
N GLY A 212 -0.05 -3.15 10.70
CA GLY A 212 -1.39 -2.87 11.23
C GLY A 212 -2.11 -4.15 11.60
N ILE A 213 -3.38 -4.03 11.97
CA ILE A 213 -4.27 -5.15 12.29
C ILE A 213 -5.58 -4.97 11.51
N LYS A 214 -6.17 -6.07 11.05
CA LYS A 214 -7.51 -6.09 10.43
C LYS A 214 -8.44 -6.95 11.26
N ILE A 215 -9.58 -6.39 11.69
CA ILE A 215 -10.67 -7.15 12.29
C ILE A 215 -11.86 -7.24 11.33
N PHE A 216 -12.62 -8.32 11.42
CA PHE A 216 -13.96 -8.42 10.87
C PHE A 216 -14.94 -8.11 12.00
N ALA A 217 -15.37 -6.82 12.08
CA ALA A 217 -16.36 -6.37 13.05
C ALA A 217 -17.74 -6.99 12.75
N GLY A 218 -18.01 -7.28 11.48
CA GLY A 218 -19.08 -8.14 11.01
C GLY A 218 -18.54 -9.12 9.97
N SER A 219 -18.90 -10.38 10.09
CA SER A 219 -18.56 -11.45 9.15
C SER A 219 -19.82 -11.97 8.48
N VAL A 220 -19.84 -11.96 7.14
CA VAL A 220 -20.99 -12.48 6.37
C VAL A 220 -21.04 -13.97 6.43
N GLU A 221 -22.18 -14.51 6.85
CA GLU A 221 -22.58 -15.91 6.79
C GLU A 221 -23.68 -16.09 5.73
N GLN A 222 -24.28 -17.29 5.65
CA GLN A 222 -25.25 -17.61 4.61
C GLN A 222 -26.45 -16.65 4.61
N ASP A 223 -27.08 -16.43 5.77
CA ASP A 223 -28.30 -15.64 5.91
C ASP A 223 -28.19 -14.55 7.00
N SER A 224 -26.98 -14.30 7.50
CA SER A 224 -26.74 -13.41 8.63
C SER A 224 -25.36 -12.78 8.59
N VAL A 225 -25.14 -11.84 9.51
CA VAL A 225 -23.81 -11.27 9.79
C VAL A 225 -23.48 -11.60 11.24
N LEU A 226 -22.43 -12.37 11.44
CA LEU A 226 -21.89 -12.62 12.77
C LEU A 226 -21.08 -11.42 13.24
N ILE A 227 -21.50 -10.83 14.33
CA ILE A 227 -20.88 -9.62 14.89
C ILE A 227 -19.79 -10.02 15.89
N MET A 228 -18.61 -9.40 15.76
CA MET A 228 -17.53 -9.59 16.74
C MET A 228 -17.94 -9.01 18.11
N PRO A 229 -17.80 -9.75 19.21
CA PRO A 229 -18.06 -9.21 20.54
C PRO A 229 -17.28 -7.92 20.79
N LEU A 230 -17.95 -6.88 21.26
CA LEU A 230 -17.36 -5.55 21.42
C LEU A 230 -16.16 -5.53 22.37
N ASP A 231 -16.18 -6.32 23.43
CA ASP A 231 -15.10 -6.45 24.41
C ASP A 231 -13.86 -7.11 23.79
N LEU A 232 -14.06 -8.08 22.88
CA LEU A 232 -12.99 -8.68 22.07
C LEU A 232 -12.38 -7.67 21.10
N ALA A 233 -13.22 -6.93 20.35
CA ALA A 233 -12.77 -5.89 19.45
C ALA A 233 -11.97 -4.81 20.18
N LYS A 234 -12.47 -4.32 21.34
CA LYS A 234 -11.77 -3.35 22.21
C LYS A 234 -10.41 -3.86 22.67
N ALA A 235 -10.30 -5.13 23.06
CA ALA A 235 -9.04 -5.70 23.50
C ALA A 235 -8.00 -5.78 22.37
N ILE A 236 -8.43 -6.17 21.16
CA ILE A 236 -7.57 -6.23 19.95
C ILE A 236 -7.10 -4.83 19.56
N VAL A 237 -8.03 -3.87 19.46
CA VAL A 237 -7.74 -2.48 19.07
C VAL A 237 -6.79 -1.81 20.07
N ALA A 238 -7.10 -1.90 21.37
CA ALA A 238 -6.26 -1.31 22.41
C ALA A 238 -4.84 -1.88 22.38
N GLU A 239 -4.68 -3.17 22.14
CA GLU A 239 -3.35 -3.78 22.04
C GLU A 239 -2.60 -3.32 20.79
N ALA A 240 -3.26 -3.24 19.64
CA ALA A 240 -2.66 -2.72 18.40
C ALA A 240 -2.20 -1.26 18.59
N HIS A 241 -3.02 -0.42 19.21
CA HIS A 241 -2.69 0.97 19.52
C HIS A 241 -1.53 1.09 20.53
N ARG A 242 -1.46 0.21 21.52
CA ARG A 242 -0.32 0.14 22.45
C ARG A 242 1.00 -0.13 21.71
N GLU A 243 0.96 -0.92 20.65
CA GLU A 243 2.10 -1.18 19.74
C GLU A 243 2.27 -0.10 18.64
N GLY A 244 1.47 0.98 18.68
CA GLY A 244 1.53 2.08 17.70
C GLY A 244 1.07 1.68 16.29
N LYS A 245 0.16 0.69 16.18
CA LYS A 245 -0.31 0.16 14.91
C LYS A 245 -1.78 0.50 14.64
N PRO A 246 -2.14 0.92 13.40
CA PRO A 246 -3.52 1.19 13.04
C PRO A 246 -4.34 -0.10 12.92
N VAL A 247 -5.65 0.05 13.14
CA VAL A 247 -6.61 -1.05 13.00
C VAL A 247 -7.62 -0.74 11.90
N PHE A 248 -7.78 -1.69 10.99
CA PHE A 248 -8.79 -1.70 9.94
C PHE A 248 -9.96 -2.58 10.36
N ALA A 249 -11.19 -2.20 10.00
CA ALA A 249 -12.36 -3.03 10.21
C ALA A 249 -13.14 -3.29 8.92
N HIS A 250 -13.54 -4.54 8.70
CA HIS A 250 -14.61 -4.91 7.76
C HIS A 250 -15.95 -4.88 8.52
N PRO A 251 -16.86 -3.95 8.21
CA PRO A 251 -18.07 -3.76 9.04
C PRO A 251 -19.25 -4.67 8.64
N SER A 252 -19.41 -5.02 7.38
CA SER A 252 -20.54 -5.72 6.73
C SER A 252 -21.90 -5.00 6.87
N ASN A 253 -22.28 -4.53 8.07
CA ASN A 253 -23.56 -3.88 8.35
C ASN A 253 -23.44 -2.75 9.40
N LEU A 254 -24.58 -2.17 9.82
CA LEU A 254 -24.58 -1.09 10.82
C LEU A 254 -24.06 -1.53 12.20
N GLU A 255 -24.39 -2.75 12.63
CA GLU A 255 -23.88 -3.28 13.89
C GLU A 255 -22.35 -3.41 13.89
N GLY A 256 -21.79 -3.89 12.77
CA GLY A 256 -20.34 -3.93 12.60
C GLY A 256 -19.71 -2.54 12.57
N ILE A 257 -20.37 -1.53 11.99
CA ILE A 257 -19.90 -0.13 12.10
C ILE A 257 -19.92 0.35 13.56
N GLU A 258 -20.97 0.03 14.32
CA GLU A 258 -21.02 0.37 15.75
C GLU A 258 -19.89 -0.29 16.55
N VAL A 259 -19.63 -1.58 16.33
CA VAL A 259 -18.48 -2.27 16.95
C VAL A 259 -17.16 -1.61 16.56
N ALA A 260 -16.96 -1.25 15.29
CA ALA A 260 -15.76 -0.56 14.84
C ALA A 260 -15.59 0.81 15.52
N LEU A 261 -16.65 1.62 15.60
CA LEU A 261 -16.66 2.91 16.28
C LEU A 261 -16.35 2.78 17.77
N GLU A 262 -17.10 1.91 18.47
CA GLU A 262 -16.99 1.78 19.91
C GLU A 262 -15.71 1.10 20.38
N SER A 263 -15.07 0.31 19.52
CA SER A 263 -13.75 -0.29 19.79
C SER A 263 -12.58 0.64 19.49
N GLY A 264 -12.81 1.76 18.78
CA GLY A 264 -11.78 2.73 18.44
C GLY A 264 -10.98 2.38 17.18
N VAL A 265 -11.59 1.69 16.21
CA VAL A 265 -10.95 1.37 14.92
C VAL A 265 -10.57 2.64 14.16
N ASP A 266 -9.43 2.63 13.47
CA ASP A 266 -8.89 3.79 12.74
C ASP A 266 -9.45 3.91 11.32
N ILE A 267 -9.76 2.78 10.67
CA ILE A 267 -10.09 2.76 9.24
C ILE A 267 -11.21 1.76 8.98
N LEU A 268 -12.32 2.24 8.38
CA LEU A 268 -13.32 1.36 7.80
C LEU A 268 -12.89 0.92 6.40
N ALA A 269 -12.87 -0.37 6.18
CA ALA A 269 -12.78 -0.96 4.87
C ALA A 269 -14.20 -1.15 4.33
N HIS A 270 -14.44 -0.64 3.15
CA HIS A 270 -15.69 -0.64 2.40
C HIS A 270 -16.75 0.34 2.92
N THR A 271 -17.57 0.80 1.99
CA THR A 271 -18.94 1.22 2.25
C THR A 271 -19.80 -0.01 2.58
N THR A 272 -21.04 0.18 3.00
CA THR A 272 -21.93 -0.92 3.43
C THR A 272 -23.15 -1.01 2.52
N ALA A 273 -23.07 -1.77 1.43
CA ALA A 273 -24.09 -1.82 0.38
C ALA A 273 -25.48 -2.27 0.87
N GLY A 274 -25.54 -3.12 1.88
CA GLY A 274 -26.78 -3.72 2.39
C GLY A 274 -27.58 -2.85 3.38
N VAL A 275 -27.13 -1.64 3.76
CA VAL A 275 -27.70 -0.91 4.92
C VAL A 275 -28.33 0.45 4.59
N GLY A 276 -28.44 0.80 3.33
CA GLY A 276 -28.93 2.10 2.90
C GLY A 276 -27.96 3.27 3.12
N PRO A 277 -28.37 4.50 2.81
CA PRO A 277 -27.55 5.68 3.06
C PRO A 277 -27.24 5.84 4.56
N TRP A 278 -26.02 6.29 4.88
CA TRP A 278 -25.67 6.58 6.27
C TRP A 278 -26.42 7.81 6.79
N SER A 279 -26.92 7.73 8.03
CA SER A 279 -27.55 8.87 8.65
C SER A 279 -26.54 9.99 8.94
N PRO A 280 -26.98 11.28 8.96
CA PRO A 280 -26.09 12.38 9.35
C PRO A 280 -25.43 12.16 10.72
N ALA A 281 -26.14 11.57 11.67
CA ALA A 281 -25.62 11.27 12.99
C ALA A 281 -24.47 10.24 12.95
N LEU A 282 -24.59 9.19 12.12
CA LEU A 282 -23.52 8.22 11.92
C LEU A 282 -22.28 8.87 11.27
N VAL A 283 -22.49 9.67 10.23
CA VAL A 283 -21.42 10.41 9.54
C VAL A 283 -20.66 11.31 10.51
N GLU A 284 -21.35 12.07 11.36
CA GLU A 284 -20.71 12.94 12.36
C GLU A 284 -19.96 12.12 13.43
N ARG A 285 -20.48 10.98 13.86
CA ARG A 285 -19.78 10.09 14.81
C ARG A 285 -18.50 9.50 14.21
N LEU A 286 -18.53 9.01 12.97
CA LEU A 286 -17.37 8.51 12.25
C LEU A 286 -16.30 9.59 12.10
N LYS A 287 -16.72 10.81 11.73
CA LYS A 287 -15.82 11.96 11.59
C LYS A 287 -15.22 12.39 12.93
N ALA A 288 -16.03 12.49 13.98
CA ALA A 288 -15.57 12.87 15.32
C ALA A 288 -14.59 11.85 15.91
N ALA A 289 -14.75 10.58 15.57
CA ALA A 289 -13.81 9.50 15.91
C ALA A 289 -12.58 9.45 14.99
N HIS A 290 -12.46 10.35 14.03
CA HIS A 290 -11.35 10.38 13.05
C HIS A 290 -11.16 9.07 12.27
N VAL A 291 -12.22 8.31 12.04
CA VAL A 291 -12.18 7.05 11.28
C VAL A 291 -11.97 7.39 9.80
N ALA A 292 -10.96 6.85 9.15
CA ALA A 292 -10.84 6.97 7.69
C ALA A 292 -11.73 5.94 6.98
N LEU A 293 -12.14 6.23 5.74
CA LEU A 293 -12.91 5.32 4.90
C LEU A 293 -12.13 4.94 3.64
N ILE A 294 -12.06 3.65 3.36
CA ILE A 294 -11.61 3.10 2.08
C ILE A 294 -12.85 2.56 1.36
N PRO A 295 -13.40 3.23 0.33
CA PRO A 295 -14.73 2.91 -0.19
C PRO A 295 -14.81 1.61 -1.00
N THR A 296 -13.76 1.25 -1.77
CA THR A 296 -13.69 0.05 -2.65
C THR A 296 -14.97 -0.16 -3.47
N LEU A 297 -15.30 0.79 -4.29
CA LEU A 297 -16.60 0.85 -4.99
C LEU A 297 -16.73 -0.23 -6.07
N THR A 298 -15.62 -0.54 -6.75
CA THR A 298 -15.55 -1.59 -7.79
C THR A 298 -15.86 -2.98 -7.22
N LEU A 299 -15.57 -3.22 -5.93
CA LEU A 299 -15.93 -4.44 -5.23
C LEU A 299 -17.42 -4.76 -5.41
N TRP A 300 -18.30 -3.79 -5.23
CA TRP A 300 -19.75 -3.99 -5.29
C TRP A 300 -20.20 -4.41 -6.68
N HIS A 301 -19.55 -3.93 -7.74
CA HIS A 301 -19.83 -4.39 -9.09
C HIS A 301 -19.43 -5.85 -9.28
N VAL A 302 -18.28 -6.25 -8.77
CA VAL A 302 -17.83 -7.65 -8.86
C VAL A 302 -18.72 -8.58 -8.05
N GLU A 303 -19.15 -8.17 -6.86
CA GLU A 303 -20.04 -8.96 -6.01
C GLU A 303 -21.46 -9.10 -6.60
N SER A 304 -21.91 -8.15 -7.41
CA SER A 304 -23.22 -8.15 -8.06
C SER A 304 -23.27 -8.91 -9.39
N LYS A 305 -22.39 -9.88 -9.63
CA LYS A 305 -22.19 -10.59 -10.91
C LYS A 305 -23.46 -11.09 -11.59
N ASN A 306 -24.51 -11.36 -10.83
CA ASN A 306 -25.78 -11.90 -11.32
C ASN A 306 -26.88 -10.84 -11.44
N GLU A 307 -26.60 -9.58 -11.09
CA GLU A 307 -27.57 -8.51 -11.19
C GLU A 307 -27.53 -7.86 -12.58
N PRO A 308 -28.69 -7.55 -13.18
CA PRO A 308 -28.73 -6.70 -14.36
C PRO A 308 -28.07 -5.37 -14.08
N THR A 309 -27.30 -4.84 -15.03
CA THR A 309 -26.53 -3.58 -14.88
C THR A 309 -27.38 -2.41 -14.35
N ALA A 310 -28.64 -2.30 -14.79
CA ALA A 310 -29.55 -1.25 -14.31
C ALA A 310 -29.91 -1.37 -12.83
N GLU A 311 -30.08 -2.59 -12.31
CA GLU A 311 -30.34 -2.84 -10.88
C GLU A 311 -29.10 -2.53 -10.04
N PHE A 312 -27.94 -2.96 -10.50
CA PHE A 312 -26.68 -2.62 -9.87
C PHE A 312 -26.46 -1.09 -9.79
N GLU A 313 -26.61 -0.39 -10.91
CA GLU A 313 -26.48 1.08 -10.94
C GLU A 313 -27.49 1.77 -10.03
N LYS A 314 -28.71 1.26 -9.93
CA LYS A 314 -29.72 1.76 -9.02
C LYS A 314 -29.29 1.59 -7.55
N GLY A 315 -28.76 0.42 -7.18
CA GLY A 315 -28.20 0.15 -5.86
C GLY A 315 -27.04 1.08 -5.51
N MET A 316 -26.08 1.22 -6.41
CA MET A 316 -24.95 2.14 -6.24
C MET A 316 -25.42 3.58 -5.99
N ASN A 317 -26.33 4.09 -6.83
CA ASN A 317 -26.84 5.46 -6.71
C ASN A 317 -27.73 5.68 -5.47
N ALA A 318 -28.44 4.66 -5.01
CA ALA A 318 -29.35 4.77 -3.88
C ALA A 318 -28.66 4.60 -2.52
N VAL A 319 -27.55 3.84 -2.46
CA VAL A 319 -26.95 3.41 -1.19
C VAL A 319 -25.46 3.77 -1.12
N VAL A 320 -24.66 3.19 -1.99
CA VAL A 320 -23.20 3.22 -1.86
C VAL A 320 -22.60 4.60 -2.09
N LEU A 321 -22.98 5.24 -3.22
CA LEU A 321 -22.48 6.58 -3.54
C LEU A 321 -22.97 7.66 -2.55
N PRO A 322 -24.22 7.65 -2.05
CA PRO A 322 -24.63 8.55 -0.97
C PRO A 322 -23.82 8.41 0.32
N GLN A 323 -23.37 7.20 0.70
CA GLN A 323 -22.53 7.01 1.89
C GLN A 323 -21.17 7.71 1.70
N LEU A 324 -20.50 7.46 0.57
CA LEU A 324 -19.22 8.10 0.25
C LEU A 324 -19.38 9.63 0.14
N ARG A 325 -20.42 10.08 -0.56
CA ARG A 325 -20.71 11.52 -0.71
C ARG A 325 -20.88 12.20 0.64
N ALA A 326 -21.79 11.69 1.48
CA ALA A 326 -22.06 12.27 2.78
C ALA A 326 -20.81 12.35 3.65
N TYR A 327 -20.01 11.27 3.67
CA TYR A 327 -18.79 11.24 4.47
C TYR A 327 -17.72 12.21 3.92
N SER A 328 -17.52 12.24 2.61
CA SER A 328 -16.59 13.15 1.94
C SER A 328 -16.97 14.62 2.11
N GLU A 329 -18.27 14.97 1.95
CA GLU A 329 -18.77 16.35 2.11
C GLU A 329 -18.67 16.83 3.56
N ALA A 330 -18.87 15.94 4.53
CA ALA A 330 -18.66 16.24 5.95
C ALA A 330 -17.17 16.46 6.32
N GLY A 331 -16.24 16.24 5.37
CA GLY A 331 -14.80 16.36 5.59
C GLY A 331 -14.16 15.12 6.20
N GLY A 332 -14.80 13.96 6.10
CA GLY A 332 -14.23 12.68 6.48
C GLY A 332 -13.00 12.32 5.62
N GLN A 333 -12.01 11.67 6.21
CA GLN A 333 -10.80 11.27 5.50
C GLN A 333 -11.09 10.06 4.62
N ILE A 334 -10.88 10.20 3.31
CA ILE A 334 -11.00 9.10 2.34
C ILE A 334 -9.60 8.63 1.95
N LEU A 335 -9.39 7.32 1.94
CA LEU A 335 -8.20 6.66 1.40
C LEU A 335 -8.60 5.87 0.17
N PHE A 336 -7.77 5.88 -0.87
CA PHE A 336 -8.01 5.07 -2.05
C PHE A 336 -7.70 3.60 -1.77
N GLY A 337 -8.55 2.70 -2.25
CA GLY A 337 -8.37 1.26 -2.18
C GLY A 337 -9.26 0.54 -3.19
N THR A 338 -8.83 -0.62 -3.67
CA THR A 338 -9.48 -1.35 -4.77
C THR A 338 -10.00 -2.73 -4.38
N ASP A 339 -9.53 -3.28 -3.27
CA ASP A 339 -9.78 -4.68 -2.89
C ASP A 339 -9.18 -5.73 -3.87
N VAL A 340 -8.26 -5.26 -4.74
CA VAL A 340 -7.58 -6.16 -5.69
C VAL A 340 -6.83 -7.26 -4.95
N GLY A 341 -6.97 -8.48 -5.44
CA GLY A 341 -6.44 -9.69 -4.81
C GLY A 341 -7.51 -10.51 -4.11
N TYR A 342 -8.56 -9.89 -3.57
CA TYR A 342 -9.86 -10.52 -3.34
C TYR A 342 -10.66 -10.51 -4.65
N ILE A 343 -10.82 -9.35 -5.28
CA ILE A 343 -11.34 -9.27 -6.65
C ILE A 343 -10.20 -9.38 -7.67
N GLU A 344 -10.48 -9.97 -8.83
CA GLU A 344 -9.52 -10.11 -9.93
C GLU A 344 -9.50 -8.90 -10.88
N GLN A 345 -10.37 -7.90 -10.65
CA GLN A 345 -10.40 -6.66 -11.42
C GLN A 345 -9.15 -5.83 -11.12
N LEU A 346 -8.25 -5.72 -12.09
CA LEU A 346 -6.99 -4.99 -11.94
C LEU A 346 -7.10 -3.52 -12.37
N ASP A 347 -7.95 -3.23 -13.38
CA ASP A 347 -8.14 -1.87 -13.89
C ASP A 347 -8.85 -0.99 -12.86
N THR A 348 -8.24 0.12 -12.55
CA THR A 348 -8.71 1.06 -11.52
C THR A 348 -9.63 2.16 -12.06
N ALA A 349 -9.86 2.22 -13.37
CA ALA A 349 -10.65 3.28 -14.01
C ALA A 349 -12.08 3.36 -13.44
N GLU A 350 -12.69 2.21 -13.17
CA GLU A 350 -14.03 2.13 -12.63
C GLU A 350 -14.11 2.71 -11.20
N GLU A 351 -13.14 2.44 -10.34
CA GLU A 351 -13.07 3.03 -9.00
C GLU A 351 -13.06 4.55 -9.05
N PHE A 352 -12.23 5.13 -9.93
CA PHE A 352 -12.19 6.58 -10.13
C PHE A 352 -13.50 7.15 -10.69
N GLN A 353 -14.14 6.42 -11.60
CA GLN A 353 -15.43 6.81 -12.14
C GLN A 353 -16.50 6.88 -11.05
N TRP A 354 -16.57 5.86 -10.19
CA TRP A 354 -17.52 5.83 -9.07
C TRP A 354 -17.23 6.91 -8.04
N MET A 355 -15.95 7.15 -7.68
CA MET A 355 -15.58 8.24 -6.78
C MET A 355 -16.03 9.61 -7.34
N SER A 356 -15.84 9.85 -8.63
CA SER A 356 -16.31 11.05 -9.31
C SER A 356 -17.84 11.16 -9.30
N ARG A 357 -18.57 10.08 -9.61
CA ARG A 357 -20.05 10.02 -9.53
C ARG A 357 -20.56 10.23 -8.10
N ALA A 358 -19.80 9.86 -7.09
CA ALA A 358 -20.12 10.19 -5.69
C ALA A 358 -19.90 11.67 -5.36
N GLY A 359 -19.42 12.50 -6.29
CA GLY A 359 -19.21 13.93 -6.10
C GLY A 359 -17.84 14.31 -5.55
N MET A 360 -16.88 13.38 -5.55
CA MET A 360 -15.50 13.73 -5.18
C MET A 360 -14.83 14.54 -6.29
N SER A 361 -14.29 15.71 -5.95
CA SER A 361 -13.50 16.51 -6.87
C SER A 361 -12.16 15.86 -7.17
N PHE A 362 -11.50 16.30 -8.25
CA PHE A 362 -10.12 15.92 -8.57
C PHE A 362 -9.19 16.02 -7.35
N GLN A 363 -9.26 17.14 -6.62
CA GLN A 363 -8.42 17.37 -5.45
C GLN A 363 -8.66 16.34 -4.35
N ARG A 364 -9.91 15.97 -4.11
CA ARG A 364 -10.26 14.96 -3.10
C ARG A 364 -9.80 13.55 -3.51
N ILE A 365 -9.93 13.20 -4.79
CA ILE A 365 -9.43 11.91 -5.32
C ILE A 365 -7.89 11.88 -5.26
N LEU A 366 -7.21 12.95 -5.67
CA LEU A 366 -5.75 13.05 -5.55
C LEU A 366 -5.29 12.97 -4.09
N ALA A 367 -6.03 13.61 -3.16
CA ALA A 367 -5.75 13.50 -1.73
C ALA A 367 -5.87 12.07 -1.22
N ALA A 368 -6.92 11.35 -1.64
CA ALA A 368 -7.15 9.94 -1.27
C ALA A 368 -6.04 9.01 -1.79
N LEU A 369 -5.43 9.35 -2.93
CA LEU A 369 -4.31 8.62 -3.53
C LEU A 369 -2.94 8.98 -2.92
N THR A 370 -2.78 10.14 -2.29
CA THR A 370 -1.46 10.70 -1.97
C THR A 370 -1.34 11.21 -0.54
N THR A 371 -1.85 12.40 -0.23
CA THR A 371 -1.63 13.06 1.07
C THR A 371 -2.37 12.39 2.22
N ASN A 372 -3.59 11.92 2.01
CA ASN A 372 -4.37 11.29 3.08
C ASN A 372 -3.73 10.00 3.60
N PRO A 373 -3.37 9.01 2.75
CA PRO A 373 -2.70 7.81 3.23
C PRO A 373 -1.30 8.11 3.80
N ALA A 374 -0.54 9.04 3.20
CA ALA A 374 0.74 9.45 3.75
C ALA A 374 0.60 10.02 5.17
N GLN A 375 -0.44 10.82 5.42
CA GLN A 375 -0.75 11.35 6.74
C GLN A 375 -1.24 10.23 7.70
N ARG A 376 -2.20 9.42 7.26
CA ARG A 376 -2.83 8.37 8.08
C ARG A 376 -1.81 7.36 8.58
N PHE A 377 -0.84 6.99 7.74
CA PHE A 377 0.15 5.96 8.04
C PHE A 377 1.49 6.53 8.52
N GLY A 378 1.58 7.84 8.80
CA GLY A 378 2.77 8.46 9.40
C GLY A 378 3.92 8.78 8.44
N TYR A 379 3.66 8.84 7.13
CA TYR A 379 4.67 9.12 6.10
C TYR A 379 4.63 10.54 5.52
N ALA A 380 3.79 11.44 6.04
CA ALA A 380 3.58 12.78 5.47
C ALA A 380 4.84 13.66 5.42
N ALA A 381 5.84 13.38 6.27
CA ALA A 381 7.12 14.08 6.23
C ALA A 381 8.00 13.74 5.01
N ARG A 382 7.71 12.60 4.35
CA ARG A 382 8.53 12.08 3.25
C ARG A 382 7.76 11.81 1.97
N ARG A 383 6.44 11.61 2.01
CA ARG A 383 5.63 11.13 0.88
C ARG A 383 4.30 11.87 0.77
N GLY A 384 3.60 11.68 -0.34
CA GLY A 384 2.26 12.19 -0.60
C GLY A 384 2.22 13.55 -1.30
N ARG A 385 3.38 14.18 -1.55
CA ARG A 385 3.48 15.44 -2.32
C ARG A 385 4.82 15.54 -3.05
N ILE A 386 4.88 16.41 -4.03
CA ILE A 386 6.10 16.71 -4.78
C ILE A 386 6.71 18.01 -4.22
N ALA A 387 7.75 17.88 -3.40
CA ALA A 387 8.48 19.02 -2.83
C ALA A 387 9.94 18.62 -2.57
N PRO A 388 10.88 19.57 -2.55
CA PRO A 388 12.27 19.27 -2.17
C PRO A 388 12.35 18.59 -0.79
N GLY A 389 13.17 17.54 -0.70
CA GLY A 389 13.35 16.71 0.50
C GLY A 389 12.37 15.52 0.62
N MET A 390 11.34 15.44 -0.23
CA MET A 390 10.44 14.30 -0.29
C MET A 390 11.08 13.14 -1.05
N ASP A 391 10.61 11.91 -0.81
CA ASP A 391 10.99 10.73 -1.59
C ASP A 391 10.63 10.95 -3.06
N GLY A 392 11.45 10.46 -3.98
CA GLY A 392 11.29 10.56 -5.42
C GLY A 392 10.24 9.60 -5.97
N ASP A 393 9.06 9.60 -5.36
CA ASP A 393 7.91 8.78 -5.73
C ASP A 393 6.97 9.58 -6.60
N LEU A 394 6.90 9.21 -7.89
CA LEU A 394 6.15 9.97 -8.89
C LEU A 394 5.31 9.03 -9.76
N VAL A 395 4.15 9.53 -10.19
CA VAL A 395 3.34 8.93 -11.25
C VAL A 395 3.25 9.89 -12.42
N VAL A 396 3.54 9.40 -13.61
CA VAL A 396 3.36 10.12 -14.85
C VAL A 396 2.14 9.57 -15.58
N LEU A 397 1.17 10.44 -15.84
CA LEU A 397 -0.11 10.11 -16.48
C LEU A 397 -0.13 10.62 -17.92
N SER A 398 -0.76 9.86 -18.82
CA SER A 398 -0.91 10.23 -20.23
C SER A 398 -2.07 11.18 -20.51
N ALA A 399 -2.92 11.46 -19.51
CA ALA A 399 -4.04 12.39 -19.59
C ALA A 399 -4.21 13.15 -18.27
N ASP A 400 -4.91 14.29 -18.31
CA ASP A 400 -5.12 15.14 -17.14
C ASP A 400 -6.32 14.67 -16.30
N PRO A 401 -6.10 14.15 -15.08
CA PRO A 401 -7.18 13.67 -14.22
C PRO A 401 -8.07 14.79 -13.67
N ALA A 402 -7.68 16.04 -13.79
CA ALA A 402 -8.55 17.17 -13.48
C ALA A 402 -9.66 17.37 -14.54
N GLN A 403 -9.49 16.81 -15.73
CA GLN A 403 -10.50 16.83 -16.81
C GLN A 403 -11.37 15.57 -16.80
N ASP A 404 -10.78 14.42 -16.48
CA ASP A 404 -11.43 13.12 -16.47
C ASP A 404 -10.79 12.26 -15.34
N ALA A 405 -11.56 11.94 -14.32
CA ALA A 405 -11.06 11.17 -13.18
C ALA A 405 -10.50 9.80 -13.58
N THR A 406 -10.99 9.19 -14.67
CA THR A 406 -10.46 7.91 -15.17
C THR A 406 -9.02 8.03 -15.66
N ALA A 407 -8.53 9.26 -15.92
CA ALA A 407 -7.15 9.49 -16.30
C ALA A 407 -6.13 9.14 -15.21
N PHE A 408 -6.55 9.01 -13.95
CA PHE A 408 -5.68 8.46 -12.90
C PHE A 408 -5.24 7.01 -13.19
N SER A 409 -6.01 6.24 -13.97
CA SER A 409 -5.63 4.88 -14.39
C SER A 409 -4.70 4.84 -15.61
N ARG A 410 -4.51 5.96 -16.30
CA ARG A 410 -3.73 6.05 -17.56
C ARG A 410 -2.26 6.34 -17.27
N VAL A 411 -1.61 5.40 -16.57
CA VAL A 411 -0.23 5.56 -16.10
C VAL A 411 0.77 5.28 -17.22
N ARG A 412 1.68 6.23 -17.45
CA ARG A 412 2.81 6.11 -18.39
C ARG A 412 4.08 5.63 -17.68
N TYR A 413 4.35 6.16 -16.48
CA TYR A 413 5.47 5.72 -15.64
C TYR A 413 5.07 5.72 -14.17
N THR A 414 5.56 4.70 -13.46
CA THR A 414 5.59 4.68 -12.00
C THR A 414 7.04 4.70 -11.55
N ILE A 415 7.37 5.69 -10.74
CA ILE A 415 8.72 5.96 -10.28
C ILE A 415 8.71 5.90 -8.75
N MET A 416 9.64 5.13 -8.19
CA MET A 416 9.81 4.98 -6.74
C MET A 416 11.28 5.20 -6.38
N ASP A 417 11.53 6.09 -5.41
CA ASP A 417 12.90 6.49 -5.03
C ASP A 417 13.75 6.88 -6.25
N GLY A 418 13.17 7.60 -7.22
CA GLY A 418 13.84 8.00 -8.46
C GLY A 418 14.08 6.88 -9.47
N LYS A 419 13.63 5.66 -9.22
CA LYS A 419 13.77 4.53 -10.13
C LYS A 419 12.44 4.25 -10.83
N VAL A 420 12.48 4.10 -12.16
CA VAL A 420 11.31 3.67 -12.94
C VAL A 420 11.05 2.20 -12.63
N ILE A 421 9.94 1.91 -11.95
CA ILE A 421 9.50 0.55 -11.59
C ILE A 421 8.40 0.03 -12.52
N TYR A 422 7.80 0.92 -13.32
CA TYR A 422 6.91 0.58 -14.43
C TYR A 422 7.03 1.63 -15.53
N ALA A 423 6.99 1.20 -16.78
CA ALA A 423 6.87 2.04 -17.95
C ALA A 423 5.92 1.38 -18.95
N ASP A 424 4.90 2.12 -19.39
CA ASP A 424 4.05 1.72 -20.49
C ASP A 424 4.85 1.80 -21.80
N LYS A 425 4.77 0.77 -22.65
CA LYS A 425 5.58 0.62 -23.88
C LYS A 425 4.95 1.32 -25.07
#